data_b22c1ab95cb3a8a8997b1382820e9bc0
#
_entry.id   b22c1ab95cb3a8a8997b1382820e9bc0
#
_cell.length_a   1.000
_cell.length_b   1.000
_cell.length_c   1.000
_cell.angle_alpha   90.00
_cell.angle_beta   90.00
_cell.angle_gamma   90.00
#
_symmetry.space_group_name_H-M   'P 1'
#
loop_
_entity.id
_entity.type
_entity.pdbx_description
1 polymer ?
#
loop_
_entity_poly.entity_id
_entity_poly.type
_entity_poly.pdbx_seq_one_letter_code
_entity_poly.pdbx_strand_id
1 'polypeptide(L)'
;MSTIIVAADAQWVRDLVKSACTAPGQVVLEATRGQDVRDLVGEHNPDLVVLDMQIANMGGLAVAIDLRLEGAAGRIPDVSILLLLDREADRFLAKRVDADAELVKPVDPGTLRRTVDGLLAREVETVEG
;
A
#
# COMPACT_ATOMS: atom_id res chain seq x y z
N MET A 1 11.00 7.07 11.74
CA MET A 1 9.69 7.58 11.26
C MET A 1 9.28 6.78 10.03
N SER A 2 8.03 6.39 9.95
CA SER A 2 7.52 5.63 8.81
C SER A 2 6.41 6.42 8.11
N THR A 3 6.46 6.48 6.79
CA THR A 3 5.44 7.12 5.97
C THR A 3 4.68 6.05 5.21
N ILE A 4 3.37 6.03 5.36
CA ILE A 4 2.47 5.06 4.72
C ILE A 4 1.49 5.85 3.85
N ILE A 5 1.30 5.41 2.60
CA ILE A 5 0.27 5.96 1.73
C ILE A 5 -0.88 4.96 1.68
N VAL A 6 -2.11 5.43 1.87
CA VAL A 6 -3.31 4.62 1.63
C VAL A 6 -4.08 5.22 0.47
N ALA A 7 -4.38 4.38 -0.52
CA ALA A 7 -5.16 4.78 -1.69
C ALA A 7 -6.44 3.95 -1.76
N ALA A 8 -7.58 4.60 -1.62
CA ALA A 8 -8.89 3.97 -1.65
C ALA A 8 -9.97 5.01 -1.92
N ASP A 9 -11.04 4.61 -2.61
CA ASP A 9 -12.23 5.43 -2.80
C ASP A 9 -12.98 5.65 -1.51
N ALA A 10 -13.20 4.55 -0.77
CA ALA A 10 -14.06 4.55 0.39
C ALA A 10 -13.37 5.15 1.60
N GLN A 11 -14.03 6.10 2.24
CA GLN A 11 -13.52 6.72 3.47
C GLN A 11 -13.26 5.69 4.56
N TRP A 12 -14.14 4.68 4.68
CA TRP A 12 -13.99 3.69 5.75
C TRP A 12 -12.70 2.85 5.59
N VAL A 13 -12.25 2.63 4.35
CA VAL A 13 -10.98 1.92 4.11
C VAL A 13 -9.81 2.80 4.55
N ARG A 14 -9.83 4.07 4.17
CA ARG A 14 -8.78 5.01 4.57
C ARG A 14 -8.71 5.14 6.09
N ASP A 15 -9.88 5.23 6.74
CA ASP A 15 -9.96 5.31 8.20
C ASP A 15 -9.45 4.04 8.88
N LEU A 16 -9.74 2.88 8.30
CA LEU A 16 -9.26 1.59 8.80
C LEU A 16 -7.73 1.55 8.82
N VAL A 17 -7.09 1.96 7.72
CA VAL A 17 -5.63 1.98 7.63
C VAL A 17 -5.04 3.01 8.59
N LYS A 18 -5.63 4.18 8.67
CA LYS A 18 -5.18 5.21 9.62
C LYS A 18 -5.24 4.72 11.06
N SER A 19 -6.32 4.02 11.42
CA SER A 19 -6.48 3.46 12.76
C SER A 19 -5.45 2.37 13.06
N ALA A 20 -5.03 1.63 12.05
CA ALA A 20 -4.03 0.56 12.22
C ALA A 20 -2.60 1.11 12.30
N CYS A 21 -2.36 2.34 11.85
CA CYS A 21 -1.04 2.94 11.74
C CYS A 21 -0.91 4.14 12.68
N THR A 22 -1.16 3.92 13.97
CA THR A 22 -1.16 4.97 14.99
C THR A 22 0.06 4.97 15.90
N ALA A 23 1.03 4.10 15.63
CA ALA A 23 2.25 4.05 16.44
C ALA A 23 3.02 5.38 16.34
N PRO A 24 3.74 5.77 17.40
CA PRO A 24 4.55 6.99 17.35
C PRO A 24 5.51 6.96 16.16
N GLY A 25 5.60 8.07 15.45
CA GLY A 25 6.46 8.19 14.27
C GLY A 25 5.87 7.66 12.98
N GLN A 26 4.63 7.15 13.00
CA GLN A 26 3.95 6.74 11.78
C GLN A 26 3.09 7.89 11.24
N VAL A 27 3.21 8.16 9.94
CA VAL A 27 2.43 9.17 9.24
C VAL A 27 1.70 8.51 8.08
N VAL A 28 0.38 8.74 7.98
CA VAL A 28 -0.43 8.19 6.89
C VAL A 28 -0.89 9.31 5.98
N LEU A 29 -0.57 9.18 4.70
CA LEU A 29 -1.03 10.08 3.65
C LEU A 29 -2.12 9.38 2.86
N GLU A 30 -3.14 10.13 2.44
CA GLU A 30 -4.31 9.56 1.75
C GLU A 30 -4.36 9.98 0.30
N ALA A 31 -4.73 9.04 -0.57
CA ALA A 31 -5.05 9.30 -1.96
C ALA A 31 -6.44 8.74 -2.26
N THR A 32 -7.26 9.48 -2.97
CA THR A 32 -8.58 9.05 -3.39
C THR A 32 -8.63 8.68 -4.87
N ARG A 33 -7.58 8.99 -5.62
CA ARG A 33 -7.47 8.67 -7.04
C ARG A 33 -6.15 7.94 -7.29
N GLY A 34 -6.20 6.95 -8.15
CA GLY A 34 -5.02 6.13 -8.46
C GLY A 34 -3.87 6.93 -9.05
N GLN A 35 -4.18 7.89 -9.93
CA GLN A 35 -3.14 8.69 -10.58
C GLN A 35 -2.35 9.59 -9.62
N ASP A 36 -2.87 9.86 -8.42
CA ASP A 36 -2.17 10.67 -7.43
C ASP A 36 -1.10 9.88 -6.68
N VAL A 37 -1.18 8.56 -6.69
CA VAL A 37 -0.28 7.70 -5.90
C VAL A 37 1.16 7.81 -6.34
N ARG A 38 1.41 7.79 -7.65
CA ARG A 38 2.77 7.90 -8.19
C ARG A 38 3.45 9.18 -7.73
N ASP A 39 2.73 10.30 -7.80
CA ASP A 39 3.26 11.60 -7.39
C ASP A 39 3.58 11.62 -5.90
N LEU A 40 2.69 11.05 -5.08
CA LEU A 40 2.92 10.97 -3.64
C LEU A 40 4.14 10.09 -3.31
N VAL A 41 4.32 8.99 -4.03
CA VAL A 41 5.50 8.13 -3.85
C VAL A 41 6.77 8.89 -4.19
N GLY A 42 6.77 9.60 -5.31
CA GLY A 42 7.93 10.39 -5.74
C GLY A 42 8.27 11.53 -4.78
N GLU A 43 7.26 12.19 -4.21
CA GLU A 43 7.44 13.31 -3.31
C GLU A 43 7.86 12.90 -1.90
N HIS A 44 7.31 11.80 -1.38
CA HIS A 44 7.43 11.45 0.04
C HIS A 44 8.32 10.24 0.32
N ASN A 45 8.70 9.48 -0.70
CA ASN A 45 9.50 8.26 -0.54
C ASN A 45 8.97 7.38 0.61
N PRO A 46 7.71 6.90 0.51
CA PRO A 46 7.08 6.17 1.61
C PRO A 46 7.69 4.80 1.82
N ASP A 47 7.50 4.27 3.02
CA ASP A 47 7.93 2.92 3.39
C ASP A 47 6.94 1.86 2.95
N LEU A 48 5.67 2.24 2.78
CA LEU A 48 4.61 1.31 2.43
C LEU A 48 3.49 2.04 1.70
N VAL A 49 2.94 1.38 0.67
CA VAL A 49 1.74 1.85 -0.02
C VAL A 49 0.66 0.78 0.15
N VAL A 50 -0.49 1.16 0.72
CA VAL A 50 -1.65 0.30 0.86
C VAL A 50 -2.65 0.68 -0.23
N LEU A 51 -2.96 -0.26 -1.12
CA LEU A 51 -3.83 -0.04 -2.27
C LEU A 51 -5.10 -0.88 -2.14
N ASP A 52 -6.25 -0.21 -2.16
CA ASP A 52 -7.54 -0.89 -2.30
C ASP A 52 -7.75 -1.25 -3.77
N MET A 53 -8.33 -2.39 -4.06
CA MET A 53 -8.73 -2.72 -5.43
C MET A 53 -9.71 -1.68 -6.00
N GLN A 54 -10.53 -1.07 -5.13
CA GLN A 54 -11.53 -0.07 -5.52
C GLN A 54 -10.96 1.34 -5.36
N ILE A 55 -10.33 1.84 -6.42
CA ILE A 55 -9.81 3.21 -6.46
C ILE A 55 -10.36 3.90 -7.71
N ALA A 56 -10.87 5.13 -7.55
CA ALA A 56 -11.42 5.91 -8.65
C ALA A 56 -10.39 6.16 -9.74
N ASN A 57 -10.84 6.12 -10.98
CA ASN A 57 -10.10 6.42 -12.21
C ASN A 57 -9.01 5.41 -12.58
N MET A 58 -8.52 4.65 -11.62
CA MET A 58 -7.46 3.68 -11.85
C MET A 58 -7.52 2.66 -10.72
N GLY A 59 -7.87 1.43 -11.02
CA GLY A 59 -7.99 0.38 -10.01
C GLY A 59 -6.67 0.10 -9.29
N GLY A 60 -6.74 -0.47 -8.08
CA GLY A 60 -5.56 -0.76 -7.27
C GLY A 60 -4.52 -1.63 -7.97
N LEU A 61 -4.97 -2.60 -8.77
CA LEU A 61 -4.05 -3.45 -9.54
C LEU A 61 -3.28 -2.64 -10.57
N ALA A 62 -3.95 -1.73 -11.28
CA ALA A 62 -3.30 -0.87 -12.26
C ALA A 62 -2.30 0.08 -11.60
N VAL A 63 -2.63 0.59 -10.41
CA VAL A 63 -1.71 1.42 -9.64
C VAL A 63 -0.46 0.62 -9.25
N ALA A 64 -0.64 -0.62 -8.78
CA ALA A 64 0.49 -1.49 -8.43
C ALA A 64 1.41 -1.73 -9.62
N ILE A 65 0.84 -2.02 -10.79
CA ILE A 65 1.61 -2.21 -12.02
C ILE A 65 2.39 -0.94 -12.35
N ASP A 66 1.73 0.21 -12.29
CA ASP A 66 2.36 1.51 -12.55
C ASP A 66 3.55 1.76 -11.61
N LEU A 67 3.37 1.53 -10.32
CA LEU A 67 4.44 1.72 -9.35
C LEU A 67 5.63 0.80 -9.61
N ARG A 68 5.37 -0.46 -9.99
CA ARG A 68 6.44 -1.40 -10.30
C ARG A 68 7.22 -0.99 -11.56
N LEU A 69 6.51 -0.56 -12.60
CA LEU A 69 7.14 -0.11 -13.84
C LEU A 69 7.96 1.16 -13.62
N GLU A 70 7.41 2.14 -12.90
CA GLU A 70 8.11 3.38 -12.62
C GLU A 70 9.32 3.16 -11.71
N GLY A 71 9.20 2.28 -10.72
CA GLY A 71 10.32 1.90 -9.86
C GLY A 71 11.43 1.20 -10.62
N ALA A 72 11.08 0.26 -11.49
CA ALA A 72 12.06 -0.46 -12.31
C ALA A 72 12.79 0.47 -13.29
N ALA A 73 12.12 1.52 -13.75
CA ALA A 73 12.72 2.53 -14.64
C ALA A 73 13.55 3.57 -13.87
N GLY A 74 13.55 3.52 -12.55
CA GLY A 74 14.29 4.48 -11.72
C GLY A 74 13.65 5.85 -11.60
N ARG A 75 12.37 6.00 -12.01
CA ARG A 75 11.67 7.28 -11.95
C ARG A 75 11.06 7.59 -10.60
N ILE A 76 10.77 6.54 -9.83
CA ILE A 76 10.33 6.67 -8.43
C ILE A 76 11.09 5.63 -7.59
N PRO A 77 11.14 5.79 -6.26
CA PRO A 77 11.74 4.74 -5.42
C PRO A 77 10.91 3.46 -5.45
N ASP A 78 11.57 2.32 -5.23
CA ASP A 78 10.87 1.07 -4.99
C ASP A 78 10.13 1.14 -3.66
N VAL A 79 8.92 0.63 -3.62
CA VAL A 79 8.09 0.66 -2.41
C VAL A 79 7.51 -0.71 -2.12
N SER A 80 7.24 -0.97 -0.84
CA SER A 80 6.46 -2.14 -0.45
C SER A 80 4.99 -1.87 -0.73
N ILE A 81 4.28 -2.86 -1.26
CA ILE A 81 2.87 -2.75 -1.63
C ILE A 81 2.04 -3.78 -0.90
N LEU A 82 0.99 -3.31 -0.20
CA LEU A 82 -0.04 -4.15 0.39
C LEU A 82 -1.33 -3.92 -0.39
N LEU A 83 -1.91 -4.97 -0.95
CA LEU A 83 -3.19 -4.91 -1.64
C LEU A 83 -4.33 -5.34 -0.74
N LEU A 84 -5.43 -4.59 -0.76
CA LEU A 84 -6.68 -4.98 -0.11
C LEU A 84 -7.63 -5.48 -1.19
N LEU A 85 -7.86 -6.78 -1.18
CA LEU A 85 -8.65 -7.47 -2.20
C LEU A 85 -10.11 -7.58 -1.79
N ASP A 86 -11.02 -7.65 -2.76
CA ASP A 86 -12.45 -7.79 -2.50
C ASP A 86 -12.85 -9.24 -2.23
N ARG A 87 -12.16 -10.22 -2.85
CA ARG A 87 -12.51 -11.63 -2.77
C ARG A 87 -11.28 -12.52 -2.69
N GLU A 88 -11.44 -13.67 -2.06
CA GLU A 88 -10.42 -14.71 -2.01
C GLU A 88 -9.91 -15.09 -3.42
N ALA A 89 -10.82 -15.15 -4.39
CA ALA A 89 -10.48 -15.48 -5.76
C ALA A 89 -9.51 -14.49 -6.42
N ASP A 90 -9.39 -13.28 -5.86
CA ASP A 90 -8.52 -12.25 -6.41
C ASP A 90 -7.05 -12.39 -5.97
N ARG A 91 -6.72 -13.33 -5.08
CA ARG A 91 -5.36 -13.49 -4.56
C ARG A 91 -4.31 -13.71 -5.65
N PHE A 92 -4.67 -14.41 -6.72
CA PHE A 92 -3.72 -14.63 -7.84
C PHE A 92 -3.33 -13.32 -8.52
N LEU A 93 -4.21 -12.32 -8.51
CA LEU A 93 -3.94 -11.01 -9.09
C LEU A 93 -2.85 -10.27 -8.31
N ALA A 94 -2.83 -10.40 -6.98
CA ALA A 94 -1.80 -9.80 -6.15
C ALA A 94 -0.41 -10.35 -6.50
N LYS A 95 -0.32 -11.65 -6.77
CA LYS A 95 0.92 -12.27 -7.20
C LYS A 95 1.36 -11.77 -8.57
N ARG A 96 0.43 -11.57 -9.49
CA ARG A 96 0.71 -11.09 -10.83
C ARG A 96 1.29 -9.68 -10.87
N VAL A 97 0.88 -8.83 -9.93
CA VAL A 97 1.40 -7.45 -9.85
C VAL A 97 2.56 -7.34 -8.86
N ASP A 98 3.04 -8.46 -8.38
CA ASP A 98 4.19 -8.53 -7.45
C ASP A 98 3.98 -7.69 -6.19
N ALA A 99 2.80 -7.83 -5.58
CA ALA A 99 2.52 -7.21 -4.29
C ALA A 99 3.29 -7.93 -3.18
N ASP A 100 3.75 -7.17 -2.20
CA ASP A 100 4.50 -7.74 -1.07
C ASP A 100 3.59 -8.50 -0.11
N ALA A 101 2.32 -8.09 -0.02
CA ALA A 101 1.32 -8.78 0.77
C ALA A 101 -0.08 -8.46 0.24
N GLU A 102 -1.05 -9.29 0.60
CA GLU A 102 -2.45 -9.04 0.30
C GLU A 102 -3.33 -9.46 1.48
N LEU A 103 -4.44 -8.76 1.65
CA LEU A 103 -5.48 -9.10 2.61
C LEU A 103 -6.83 -9.04 1.90
N VAL A 104 -7.72 -9.95 2.24
CA VAL A 104 -9.05 -10.04 1.63
C VAL A 104 -10.08 -9.42 2.59
N LYS A 105 -10.92 -8.54 2.07
CA LYS A 105 -11.99 -7.93 2.85
C LYS A 105 -13.05 -8.95 3.27
N PRO A 106 -13.67 -8.83 4.43
CA PRO A 106 -13.46 -7.78 5.43
C PRO A 106 -12.13 -7.97 6.16
N VAL A 107 -11.41 -6.86 6.36
CA VAL A 107 -10.10 -6.88 6.97
C VAL A 107 -10.20 -6.61 8.46
N ASP A 108 -9.70 -7.54 9.26
CA ASP A 108 -9.63 -7.37 10.70
C ASP A 108 -8.55 -6.33 11.04
N PRO A 109 -8.86 -5.31 11.87
CA PRO A 109 -7.89 -4.27 12.21
C PRO A 109 -6.59 -4.81 12.82
N GLY A 110 -6.66 -5.84 13.65
CA GLY A 110 -5.48 -6.46 14.24
C GLY A 110 -4.60 -7.15 13.20
N THR A 111 -5.23 -7.84 12.25
CA THR A 111 -4.51 -8.49 11.14
C THR A 111 -3.84 -7.44 10.27
N LEU A 112 -4.54 -6.36 9.95
CA LEU A 112 -3.98 -5.26 9.17
C LEU A 112 -2.75 -4.67 9.86
N ARG A 113 -2.85 -4.38 11.14
CA ARG A 113 -1.75 -3.83 11.92
C ARG A 113 -0.53 -4.74 11.92
N ARG A 114 -0.73 -6.06 12.15
CA ARG A 114 0.37 -7.03 12.12
C ARG A 114 1.03 -7.11 10.75
N THR A 115 0.23 -7.06 9.69
CA THR A 115 0.74 -7.11 8.32
C THR A 115 1.57 -5.86 8.01
N VAL A 116 1.06 -4.69 8.36
CA VAL A 116 1.78 -3.42 8.19
C VAL A 116 3.10 -3.45 8.97
N ASP A 117 3.06 -3.82 10.24
CA ASP A 117 4.25 -3.87 11.09
C ASP A 117 5.29 -4.85 10.51
N GLY A 118 4.84 -5.98 10.00
CA GLY A 118 5.74 -6.96 9.37
C GLY A 118 6.41 -6.41 8.11
N LEU A 119 5.68 -5.68 7.28
CA LEU A 119 6.25 -5.07 6.07
C LEU A 119 7.23 -3.95 6.41
N LEU A 120 6.93 -3.13 7.40
CA LEU A 120 7.83 -2.07 7.85
C LEU A 120 9.11 -2.65 8.47
N ALA A 121 9.01 -3.76 9.20
CA ALA A 121 10.17 -4.44 9.77
C ALA A 121 11.08 -5.00 8.69
N ARG A 122 10.51 -5.52 7.59
CA ARG A 122 11.29 -6.01 6.44
C ARG A 122 12.13 -4.91 5.80
N GLU A 123 11.55 -3.70 5.68
CA GLU A 123 12.28 -2.54 5.15
C GLU A 123 13.51 -2.22 6.01
N VAL A 124 13.36 -2.23 7.33
CA VAL A 124 14.47 -1.99 8.26
C VAL A 124 15.54 -3.08 8.13
N GLU A 125 15.15 -4.34 8.05
CA GLU A 125 16.06 -5.47 7.88
C GLU A 125 16.83 -5.36 6.56
N THR A 126 16.16 -4.96 5.48
CA THR A 126 16.78 -4.79 4.17
C THR A 126 17.87 -3.70 4.23
N VAL A 127 17.59 -2.61 4.93
CA VAL A 127 18.54 -1.50 5.09
C VAL A 127 19.75 -1.92 5.92
N GLU A 128 19.54 -2.71 6.97
CA GLU A 128 20.62 -3.19 7.84
C GLU A 128 21.45 -4.33 7.22
N GLY A 129 20.81 -5.07 6.34
CA GLY A 129 21.46 -6.17 5.66
C GLY A 129 22.42 -5.72 4.59
#